data_29348f43b9042885b6a64b9facb19757
#
_entry.id   29348f43b9042885b6a64b9facb19757
#
_cell.length_a   1.000
_cell.length_b   1.000
_cell.length_c   1.000
_cell.angle_alpha   90.00
_cell.angle_beta   90.00
_cell.angle_gamma   90.00
#
_symmetry.space_group_name_H-M   'P 1'
#
loop_
_entity.id
_entity.type
_entity.pdbx_description
1 polymer ?
#
loop_
_entity_poly.entity_id
_entity_poly.type
_entity_poly.pdbx_seq_one_letter_code
_entity_poly.pdbx_strand_id
1 'polypeptide(L)'
;MNIPEILVANGTGAVLVSFLLLLRVRGESKNSVGTELFCWMLVVTLLAQATETISFLLDGVPGAASRFWLYLTNTVCTGATVCVGYAWCLYVDFRVYRSIGRLRRRHLLLGAPLLALLVLLVANLFGTGWIFSISADNAYHRGPLNILLYLLLFGYYAESVWQVHKAKRDGITVEFFPVYYFVVTCAVGTVLQGAFYGMAFGWLSVAIAFVLVDSQTRSLRGYTDELSGLFGRKYMNYCLDRIHATQEKDVYGIMMDVNCFKEINDTYGHAEGDRAIQEIGHILSGALAANSVAIRMSGDEFMVLIRHGSEELLDKTCTAIERRVQHYNETAPAGSFQLSFSTGVAKYEGGSVEKFLVELDQRMYAEKRAFHAARDGHAAPEQGNAPSI
;
A
#
# COMPACT_ATOMS: atom_id res chain seq x y z
N MET A 1 19.58 -26.36 25.43
CA MET A 1 19.13 -25.10 24.81
C MET A 1 20.36 -24.35 24.29
N ASN A 2 20.35 -23.87 23.05
CA ASN A 2 21.51 -23.24 22.42
C ASN A 2 21.45 -21.71 22.56
N ILE A 3 21.80 -21.17 23.75
CA ILE A 3 21.73 -19.73 24.06
C ILE A 3 22.41 -18.85 23.00
N PRO A 4 23.60 -19.18 22.44
CA PRO A 4 24.24 -18.39 21.40
C PRO A 4 23.36 -18.23 20.12
N GLU A 5 22.68 -19.28 19.70
CA GLU A 5 21.78 -19.20 18.51
C GLU A 5 20.60 -18.27 18.74
N ILE A 6 20.00 -18.29 19.93
CA ILE A 6 18.88 -17.42 20.32
C ILE A 6 19.34 -15.95 20.34
N LEU A 7 20.50 -15.68 20.94
CA LEU A 7 21.07 -14.32 20.97
C LEU A 7 21.38 -13.80 19.57
N VAL A 8 21.92 -14.63 18.68
CA VAL A 8 22.21 -14.26 17.29
C VAL A 8 20.90 -14.01 16.52
N ALA A 9 19.90 -14.89 16.64
CA ALA A 9 18.64 -14.75 15.93
C ALA A 9 17.87 -13.47 16.34
N ASN A 10 17.65 -13.30 17.65
CA ASN A 10 16.94 -12.12 18.18
C ASN A 10 17.77 -10.84 18.02
N GLY A 11 19.09 -10.89 18.19
CA GLY A 11 19.98 -9.76 17.96
C GLY A 11 19.96 -9.30 16.49
N THR A 12 20.04 -10.22 15.54
CA THR A 12 19.91 -9.92 14.10
C THR A 12 18.55 -9.32 13.79
N GLY A 13 17.46 -9.92 14.31
CA GLY A 13 16.11 -9.40 14.16
C GLY A 13 15.97 -7.97 14.72
N ALA A 14 16.53 -7.72 15.91
CA ALA A 14 16.49 -6.40 16.55
C ALA A 14 17.26 -5.34 15.75
N VAL A 15 18.41 -5.67 15.18
CA VAL A 15 19.15 -4.76 14.29
C VAL A 15 18.34 -4.41 13.05
N LEU A 16 17.74 -5.41 12.38
CA LEU A 16 16.89 -5.19 11.19
C LEU A 16 15.70 -4.30 11.51
N VAL A 17 14.96 -4.58 12.58
CA VAL A 17 13.77 -3.80 12.98
C VAL A 17 14.15 -2.38 13.41
N SER A 18 15.26 -2.21 14.15
CA SER A 18 15.75 -0.89 14.56
C SER A 18 16.15 -0.04 13.35
N PHE A 19 16.82 -0.64 12.37
CA PHE A 19 17.19 0.03 11.12
C PHE A 19 15.95 0.50 10.35
N LEU A 20 14.93 -0.37 10.22
CA LEU A 20 13.66 0.00 9.58
C LEU A 20 12.97 1.15 10.31
N LEU A 21 12.95 1.11 11.65
CA LEU A 21 12.33 2.15 12.45
C LEU A 21 13.04 3.50 12.25
N LEU A 22 14.38 3.52 12.25
CA LEU A 22 15.17 4.72 11.99
C LEU A 22 14.92 5.29 10.59
N LEU A 23 14.84 4.44 9.56
CA LEU A 23 14.53 4.88 8.20
C LEU A 23 13.14 5.51 8.09
N ARG A 24 12.16 5.00 8.84
CA ARG A 24 10.79 5.53 8.80
C ARG A 24 10.63 6.83 9.59
N VAL A 25 11.28 6.94 10.74
CA VAL A 25 11.25 8.17 11.54
C VAL A 25 11.88 9.35 10.81
N ARG A 26 12.92 9.10 9.98
CA ARG A 26 13.62 10.15 9.23
C ARG A 26 13.00 10.52 7.89
N GLY A 27 12.30 9.60 7.24
CA GLY A 27 11.98 9.70 5.81
C GLY A 27 10.51 9.89 5.44
N GLU A 28 9.55 9.85 6.38
CA GLU A 28 8.13 9.89 6.03
C GLU A 28 7.39 11.08 6.65
N SER A 29 6.38 11.60 5.90
CA SER A 29 5.34 12.44 6.48
C SER A 29 4.72 11.73 7.68
N LYS A 30 4.89 12.32 8.87
CA LYS A 30 4.52 11.76 10.18
C LYS A 30 3.01 11.53 10.37
N ASN A 31 2.16 11.82 9.39
CA ASN A 31 0.71 11.93 9.57
C ASN A 31 -0.12 10.82 8.87
N SER A 32 0.47 9.70 8.51
CA SER A 32 -0.30 8.59 7.92
C SER A 32 -0.56 7.49 8.94
N VAL A 33 -1.85 7.17 9.19
CA VAL A 33 -2.28 6.04 10.05
C VAL A 33 -1.56 4.74 9.70
N GLY A 34 -1.30 4.50 8.41
CA GLY A 34 -0.54 3.31 7.98
C GLY A 34 0.91 3.32 8.45
N THR A 35 1.57 4.49 8.45
CA THR A 35 2.93 4.65 8.97
C THR A 35 2.97 4.46 10.49
N GLU A 36 1.99 5.00 11.21
CA GLU A 36 1.88 4.82 12.66
C GLU A 36 1.69 3.36 13.05
N LEU A 37 0.75 2.65 12.40
CA LEU A 37 0.53 1.21 12.63
C LEU A 37 1.79 0.39 12.35
N PHE A 38 2.52 0.69 11.27
CA PHE A 38 3.74 -0.02 10.93
C PHE A 38 4.85 0.25 11.96
N CYS A 39 5.07 1.50 12.36
CA CYS A 39 6.03 1.85 13.42
C CYS A 39 5.67 1.20 14.76
N TRP A 40 4.38 1.18 15.12
CA TRP A 40 3.92 0.51 16.33
C TRP A 40 4.25 -1.00 16.30
N MET A 41 4.02 -1.69 15.18
CA MET A 41 4.39 -3.09 15.02
C MET A 41 5.90 -3.31 15.18
N LEU A 42 6.74 -2.42 14.63
CA LEU A 42 8.19 -2.50 14.79
C LEU A 42 8.61 -2.37 16.27
N VAL A 43 8.03 -1.40 17.01
CA VAL A 43 8.32 -1.20 18.44
C VAL A 43 7.90 -2.42 19.28
N VAL A 44 6.70 -2.95 19.03
CA VAL A 44 6.22 -4.16 19.73
C VAL A 44 7.09 -5.37 19.42
N THR A 45 7.60 -5.49 18.19
CA THR A 45 8.52 -6.57 17.81
C THR A 45 9.86 -6.47 18.54
N LEU A 46 10.42 -5.26 18.69
CA LEU A 46 11.64 -5.06 19.50
C LEU A 46 11.43 -5.47 20.97
N LEU A 47 10.30 -5.07 21.54
CA LEU A 47 9.94 -5.46 22.91
C LEU A 47 9.80 -6.99 23.04
N ALA A 48 9.20 -7.63 22.05
CA ALA A 48 9.03 -9.08 22.04
C ALA A 48 10.36 -9.83 21.93
N GLN A 49 11.26 -9.40 21.06
CA GLN A 49 12.60 -9.97 20.92
C GLN A 49 13.42 -9.84 22.22
N ALA A 50 13.33 -8.69 22.89
CA ALA A 50 13.99 -8.47 24.17
C ALA A 50 13.41 -9.39 25.26
N THR A 51 12.08 -9.48 25.36
CA THR A 51 11.40 -10.30 26.38
C THR A 51 11.58 -11.79 26.11
N GLU A 52 11.57 -12.24 24.85
CA GLU A 52 11.89 -13.63 24.48
C GLU A 52 13.32 -13.99 24.88
N THR A 53 14.28 -13.12 24.57
CA THR A 53 15.69 -13.34 24.93
C THR A 53 15.86 -13.46 26.44
N ILE A 54 15.25 -12.56 27.22
CA ILE A 54 15.31 -12.61 28.70
C ILE A 54 14.64 -13.90 29.20
N SER A 55 13.51 -14.30 28.61
CA SER A 55 12.83 -15.54 29.00
C SER A 55 13.74 -16.77 28.81
N PHE A 56 14.42 -16.89 27.67
CA PHE A 56 15.34 -18.00 27.42
C PHE A 56 16.58 -17.99 28.31
N LEU A 57 17.09 -16.81 28.66
CA LEU A 57 18.22 -16.69 29.57
C LEU A 57 17.90 -17.10 31.02
N LEU A 58 16.64 -16.94 31.41
CA LEU A 58 16.18 -17.25 32.78
C LEU A 58 15.53 -18.63 32.90
N ASP A 59 15.29 -19.34 31.80
CA ASP A 59 14.67 -20.66 31.79
C ASP A 59 15.57 -21.68 32.52
N GLY A 60 15.03 -22.31 33.56
CA GLY A 60 15.77 -23.22 34.43
C GLY A 60 16.69 -22.55 35.47
N VAL A 61 16.79 -21.21 35.52
CA VAL A 61 17.59 -20.51 36.54
C VAL A 61 16.82 -20.45 37.87
N PRO A 62 17.39 -20.99 38.99
CA PRO A 62 16.68 -21.04 40.27
C PRO A 62 16.51 -19.63 40.87
N GLY A 63 15.43 -19.45 41.65
CA GLY A 63 15.18 -18.24 42.42
C GLY A 63 13.81 -17.62 42.15
N ALA A 64 13.27 -16.91 43.14
CA ALA A 64 11.95 -16.25 43.05
C ALA A 64 11.95 -15.07 42.05
N ALA A 65 13.04 -14.33 41.97
CA ALA A 65 13.22 -13.24 41.01
C ALA A 65 13.20 -13.77 39.57
N SER A 66 13.91 -14.86 39.26
CA SER A 66 13.91 -15.51 37.94
C SER A 66 12.49 -15.97 37.58
N ARG A 67 11.75 -16.57 38.51
CA ARG A 67 10.36 -16.97 38.32
C ARG A 67 9.45 -15.80 37.97
N PHE A 68 9.54 -14.70 38.70
CA PHE A 68 8.76 -13.48 38.43
C PHE A 68 9.02 -12.95 37.01
N TRP A 69 10.29 -12.83 36.63
CA TRP A 69 10.66 -12.35 35.30
C TRP A 69 10.24 -13.31 34.20
N LEU A 70 10.29 -14.63 34.42
CA LEU A 70 9.80 -15.64 33.47
C LEU A 70 8.32 -15.47 33.20
N TYR A 71 7.49 -15.30 34.24
CA TYR A 71 6.06 -15.03 34.06
C TYR A 71 5.81 -13.74 33.28
N LEU A 72 6.50 -12.65 33.65
CA LEU A 72 6.34 -11.35 33.04
C LEU A 72 6.76 -11.36 31.56
N THR A 73 7.96 -11.84 31.27
CA THR A 73 8.54 -11.84 29.92
C THR A 73 7.77 -12.74 28.96
N ASN A 74 7.37 -13.95 29.41
CA ASN A 74 6.53 -14.85 28.60
C ASN A 74 5.13 -14.25 28.35
N THR A 75 4.54 -13.59 29.33
CA THR A 75 3.24 -12.91 29.16
C THR A 75 3.35 -11.79 28.12
N VAL A 76 4.36 -10.94 28.23
CA VAL A 76 4.59 -9.82 27.29
C VAL A 76 4.88 -10.36 25.89
N CYS A 77 5.78 -11.34 25.76
CA CYS A 77 6.13 -11.93 24.47
C CYS A 77 4.93 -12.58 23.77
N THR A 78 4.14 -13.36 24.52
CA THR A 78 2.92 -14.01 24.02
C THR A 78 1.87 -12.98 23.59
N GLY A 79 1.65 -11.95 24.42
CA GLY A 79 0.74 -10.85 24.09
C GLY A 79 1.18 -10.08 22.85
N ALA A 80 2.47 -9.77 22.73
CA ALA A 80 3.07 -9.10 21.59
C ALA A 80 2.85 -9.86 20.28
N THR A 81 2.95 -11.20 20.30
CA THR A 81 2.74 -12.04 19.12
C THR A 81 1.36 -11.81 18.50
N VAL A 82 0.32 -11.82 19.32
CA VAL A 82 -1.06 -11.62 18.81
C VAL A 82 -1.36 -10.17 18.49
N CYS A 83 -0.77 -9.22 19.26
CA CYS A 83 -0.88 -7.79 18.97
C CYS A 83 -0.28 -7.41 17.62
N VAL A 84 0.86 -7.99 17.24
CA VAL A 84 1.47 -7.76 15.92
C VAL A 84 0.58 -8.33 14.80
N GLY A 85 0.05 -9.56 14.96
CA GLY A 85 -0.89 -10.16 14.01
C GLY A 85 -2.17 -9.33 13.81
N TYR A 86 -2.75 -8.85 14.90
CA TYR A 86 -3.89 -7.95 14.89
C TYR A 86 -3.59 -6.61 14.18
N ALA A 87 -2.50 -5.96 14.55
CA ALA A 87 -2.09 -4.68 13.94
C ALA A 87 -1.76 -4.85 12.45
N TRP A 88 -1.19 -6.00 12.06
CA TRP A 88 -1.00 -6.35 10.66
C TRP A 88 -2.33 -6.39 9.91
N CYS A 89 -3.35 -7.03 10.47
CA CYS A 89 -4.67 -7.10 9.86
C CYS A 89 -5.30 -5.71 9.66
N LEU A 90 -5.15 -4.81 10.64
CA LEU A 90 -5.59 -3.41 10.53
C LEU A 90 -4.76 -2.63 9.51
N TYR A 91 -3.46 -2.85 9.46
CA TYR A 91 -2.57 -2.23 8.48
C TYR A 91 -2.97 -2.60 7.05
N VAL A 92 -3.25 -3.90 6.81
CA VAL A 92 -3.75 -4.38 5.52
C VAL A 92 -5.08 -3.72 5.15
N ASP A 93 -6.06 -3.70 6.07
CA ASP A 93 -7.36 -3.06 5.83
C ASP A 93 -7.22 -1.59 5.45
N PHE A 94 -6.39 -0.84 6.19
CA PHE A 94 -6.16 0.56 5.90
C PHE A 94 -5.43 0.79 4.56
N ARG A 95 -4.44 -0.03 4.25
CA ARG A 95 -3.69 0.08 2.98
C ARG A 95 -4.54 -0.21 1.76
N VAL A 96 -5.47 -1.16 1.89
CA VAL A 96 -6.36 -1.59 0.81
C VAL A 96 -7.52 -0.60 0.60
N TYR A 97 -8.20 -0.23 1.68
CA TYR A 97 -9.46 0.53 1.58
C TYR A 97 -9.30 2.04 1.85
N ARG A 98 -8.18 2.48 2.42
CA ARG A 98 -7.87 3.88 2.77
C ARG A 98 -9.00 4.62 3.51
N SER A 99 -9.79 3.90 4.32
CA SER A 99 -10.96 4.42 5.03
C SER A 99 -10.81 4.30 6.54
N ILE A 100 -10.72 5.45 7.23
CA ILE A 100 -10.63 5.52 8.69
C ILE A 100 -11.94 5.03 9.35
N GLY A 101 -13.09 5.36 8.76
CA GLY A 101 -14.40 4.94 9.28
C GLY A 101 -14.57 3.41 9.26
N ARG A 102 -14.09 2.76 8.17
CA ARG A 102 -14.05 1.29 8.07
C ARG A 102 -13.06 0.69 9.09
N LEU A 103 -11.86 1.25 9.19
CA LEU A 103 -10.83 0.82 10.13
C LEU A 103 -11.36 0.81 11.56
N ARG A 104 -12.05 1.89 11.99
CA ARG A 104 -12.63 2.01 13.34
C ARG A 104 -13.68 0.93 13.64
N ARG A 105 -14.52 0.58 12.68
CA ARG A 105 -15.52 -0.50 12.86
C ARG A 105 -14.83 -1.86 12.97
N ARG A 106 -13.84 -2.12 12.13
CA ARG A 106 -13.11 -3.40 12.14
C ARG A 106 -12.21 -3.55 13.35
N HIS A 107 -11.64 -2.45 13.87
CA HIS A 107 -10.88 -2.45 15.12
C HIS A 107 -11.66 -3.07 16.26
N LEU A 108 -12.95 -2.75 16.42
CA LEU A 108 -13.78 -3.33 17.47
C LEU A 108 -14.04 -4.83 17.25
N LEU A 109 -14.35 -5.24 16.01
CA LEU A 109 -14.65 -6.66 15.70
C LEU A 109 -13.42 -7.56 15.86
N LEU A 110 -12.28 -7.14 15.29
CA LEU A 110 -11.04 -7.91 15.33
C LEU A 110 -10.34 -7.80 16.71
N GLY A 111 -10.59 -6.74 17.45
CA GLY A 111 -10.00 -6.51 18.77
C GLY A 111 -10.67 -7.34 19.90
N ALA A 112 -11.93 -7.75 19.75
CA ALA A 112 -12.62 -8.51 20.80
C ALA A 112 -11.95 -9.86 21.14
N PRO A 113 -11.57 -10.73 20.17
CA PRO A 113 -10.85 -11.97 20.49
C PRO A 113 -9.42 -11.71 21.01
N LEU A 114 -8.75 -10.65 20.55
CA LEU A 114 -7.47 -10.21 21.13
C LEU A 114 -7.64 -9.86 22.61
N LEU A 115 -8.64 -9.04 22.94
CA LEU A 115 -8.90 -8.63 24.32
C LEU A 115 -9.19 -9.84 25.22
N ALA A 116 -10.00 -10.79 24.74
CA ALA A 116 -10.27 -12.03 25.47
C ALA A 116 -8.97 -12.82 25.77
N LEU A 117 -8.09 -12.95 24.79
CA LEU A 117 -6.80 -13.62 25.00
C LEU A 117 -5.89 -12.84 25.96
N LEU A 118 -5.85 -11.50 25.87
CA LEU A 118 -5.07 -10.68 26.81
C LEU A 118 -5.58 -10.83 28.25
N VAL A 119 -6.90 -10.92 28.46
CA VAL A 119 -7.49 -11.20 29.78
C VAL A 119 -7.05 -12.57 30.29
N LEU A 120 -7.04 -13.61 29.44
CA LEU A 120 -6.54 -14.94 29.82
C LEU A 120 -5.04 -14.91 30.15
N LEU A 121 -4.23 -14.12 29.43
CA LEU A 121 -2.81 -13.94 29.74
C LEU A 121 -2.57 -13.22 31.06
N VAL A 122 -3.38 -12.22 31.40
CA VAL A 122 -3.34 -11.56 32.70
C VAL A 122 -3.74 -12.54 33.82
N ALA A 123 -4.80 -13.33 33.62
CA ALA A 123 -5.18 -14.40 34.56
C ALA A 123 -4.07 -15.43 34.75
N ASN A 124 -3.28 -15.70 33.70
CA ASN A 124 -2.15 -16.62 33.74
C ASN A 124 -1.00 -16.15 34.67
N LEU A 125 -0.84 -14.83 34.88
CA LEU A 125 0.10 -14.27 35.88
C LEU A 125 -0.21 -14.70 37.31
N PHE A 126 -1.48 -15.03 37.62
CA PHE A 126 -1.89 -15.51 38.92
C PHE A 126 -1.76 -17.05 39.08
N GLY A 127 -1.00 -17.68 38.17
CA GLY A 127 -0.63 -19.09 38.30
C GLY A 127 -1.70 -20.09 37.81
N THR A 128 -2.65 -19.68 36.97
CA THR A 128 -3.69 -20.60 36.43
C THR A 128 -3.09 -21.69 35.52
N GLY A 129 -1.93 -21.44 34.90
CA GLY A 129 -1.26 -22.39 34.00
C GLY A 129 -2.02 -22.67 32.68
N TRP A 130 -3.05 -21.89 32.35
CA TRP A 130 -3.90 -22.12 31.18
C TRP A 130 -3.16 -21.93 29.86
N ILE A 131 -2.40 -20.86 29.72
CA ILE A 131 -1.63 -20.56 28.52
C ILE A 131 -0.21 -21.14 28.60
N PHE A 132 0.44 -20.95 29.74
CA PHE A 132 1.75 -21.52 30.09
C PHE A 132 1.90 -21.64 31.59
N SER A 133 2.80 -22.50 32.02
CA SER A 133 3.18 -22.66 33.44
C SER A 133 4.68 -22.66 33.59
N ILE A 134 5.16 -22.27 34.77
CA ILE A 134 6.57 -22.35 35.16
C ILE A 134 6.68 -23.39 36.28
N SER A 135 7.42 -24.46 36.03
CA SER A 135 7.64 -25.56 36.99
C SER A 135 8.43 -25.11 38.22
N ALA A 136 8.60 -26.00 39.22
CA ALA A 136 9.29 -25.69 40.46
C ALA A 136 10.78 -25.34 40.22
N ASP A 137 11.38 -25.91 39.21
CA ASP A 137 12.74 -25.68 38.72
C ASP A 137 12.88 -24.52 37.73
N ASN A 138 11.83 -23.68 37.62
CA ASN A 138 11.76 -22.54 36.75
C ASN A 138 11.84 -22.86 35.24
N ALA A 139 11.42 -24.06 34.81
CA ALA A 139 11.31 -24.40 33.41
C ALA A 139 9.94 -24.03 32.85
N TYR A 140 9.91 -23.52 31.62
CA TYR A 140 8.71 -23.15 30.90
C TYR A 140 8.00 -24.37 30.32
N HIS A 141 6.67 -24.43 30.49
CA HIS A 141 5.79 -25.42 29.89
C HIS A 141 4.57 -24.78 29.23
N ARG A 142 4.22 -25.25 28.03
CA ARG A 142 3.00 -24.81 27.34
C ARG A 142 1.77 -25.34 28.07
N GLY A 143 0.82 -24.46 28.34
CA GLY A 143 -0.47 -24.82 28.92
C GLY A 143 -1.48 -25.32 27.86
N PRO A 144 -2.62 -25.89 28.30
CA PRO A 144 -3.61 -26.50 27.40
C PRO A 144 -4.28 -25.49 26.45
N LEU A 145 -4.44 -24.23 26.86
CA LEU A 145 -5.03 -23.18 26.02
C LEU A 145 -4.00 -22.43 25.16
N ASN A 146 -2.72 -22.84 25.17
CA ASN A 146 -1.69 -22.24 24.32
C ASN A 146 -2.05 -22.31 22.82
N ILE A 147 -2.82 -23.33 22.41
CA ILE A 147 -3.32 -23.49 21.04
C ILE A 147 -4.15 -22.27 20.55
N LEU A 148 -4.88 -21.59 21.47
CA LEU A 148 -5.69 -20.43 21.13
C LEU A 148 -4.85 -19.27 20.57
N LEU A 149 -3.60 -19.14 21.04
CA LEU A 149 -2.64 -18.18 20.50
C LEU A 149 -2.42 -18.39 18.99
N TYR A 150 -2.14 -19.63 18.60
CA TYR A 150 -1.88 -19.98 17.20
C TYR A 150 -3.14 -19.86 16.34
N LEU A 151 -4.29 -20.32 16.86
CA LEU A 151 -5.57 -20.19 16.15
C LEU A 151 -5.92 -18.72 15.87
N LEU A 152 -5.72 -17.85 16.85
CA LEU A 152 -5.99 -16.42 16.68
C LEU A 152 -4.99 -15.77 15.74
N LEU A 153 -3.70 -16.08 15.85
CA LEU A 153 -2.65 -15.55 14.98
C LEU A 153 -2.88 -15.94 13.52
N PHE A 154 -3.10 -17.24 13.25
CA PHE A 154 -3.38 -17.72 11.90
C PHE A 154 -4.75 -17.22 11.40
N GLY A 155 -5.71 -16.98 12.28
CA GLY A 155 -6.98 -16.31 11.96
C GLY A 155 -6.75 -14.88 11.42
N TYR A 156 -5.89 -14.09 12.06
CA TYR A 156 -5.51 -12.76 11.57
C TYR A 156 -4.75 -12.82 10.23
N TYR A 157 -3.89 -13.81 10.04
CA TYR A 157 -3.20 -14.00 8.75
C TYR A 157 -4.20 -14.35 7.63
N ALA A 158 -5.10 -15.30 7.87
CA ALA A 158 -6.15 -15.67 6.91
C ALA A 158 -7.07 -14.50 6.59
N GLU A 159 -7.48 -13.73 7.61
CA GLU A 159 -8.29 -12.52 7.43
C GLU A 159 -7.59 -11.48 6.57
N SER A 160 -6.29 -11.23 6.79
CA SER A 160 -5.53 -10.27 5.99
C SER A 160 -5.45 -10.67 4.50
N VAL A 161 -5.26 -11.97 4.22
CA VAL A 161 -5.28 -12.51 2.86
C VAL A 161 -6.68 -12.40 2.25
N TRP A 162 -7.72 -12.75 3.01
CA TRP A 162 -9.11 -12.66 2.55
C TRP A 162 -9.51 -11.21 2.19
N GLN A 163 -9.09 -10.21 2.97
CA GLN A 163 -9.32 -8.80 2.68
C GLN A 163 -8.76 -8.39 1.31
N VAL A 164 -7.53 -8.81 0.99
CA VAL A 164 -6.91 -8.51 -0.31
C VAL A 164 -7.67 -9.18 -1.46
N HIS A 165 -8.08 -10.46 -1.28
CA HIS A 165 -8.87 -11.16 -2.30
C HIS A 165 -10.26 -10.55 -2.48
N LYS A 166 -10.92 -10.17 -1.38
CA LYS A 166 -12.21 -9.49 -1.43
C LYS A 166 -12.09 -8.16 -2.17
N ALA A 167 -11.11 -7.34 -1.83
CA ALA A 167 -10.90 -6.06 -2.50
C ALA A 167 -10.68 -6.22 -4.01
N LYS A 168 -9.90 -7.24 -4.43
CA LYS A 168 -9.72 -7.55 -5.86
C LYS A 168 -11.03 -7.93 -6.54
N ARG A 169 -11.89 -8.70 -5.86
CA ARG A 169 -13.23 -9.04 -6.40
C ARG A 169 -14.16 -7.84 -6.46
N ASP A 170 -14.06 -6.94 -5.48
CA ASP A 170 -14.84 -5.70 -5.43
C ASP A 170 -14.30 -4.65 -6.40
N GLY A 171 -13.29 -5.00 -7.23
CA GLY A 171 -12.72 -4.15 -8.26
C GLY A 171 -11.74 -3.10 -7.75
N ILE A 172 -11.32 -3.18 -6.50
CA ILE A 172 -10.27 -2.30 -5.97
C ILE A 172 -8.91 -2.77 -6.50
N THR A 173 -8.18 -1.88 -7.15
CA THR A 173 -6.82 -2.17 -7.64
C THR A 173 -5.87 -2.37 -6.46
N VAL A 174 -5.70 -3.61 -6.04
CA VAL A 174 -4.76 -4.03 -4.99
C VAL A 174 -3.52 -4.64 -5.65
N GLU A 175 -3.04 -4.03 -6.73
CA GLU A 175 -1.80 -4.48 -7.36
C GLU A 175 -0.64 -4.24 -6.39
N PHE A 176 0.22 -5.26 -6.24
CA PHE A 176 1.47 -5.22 -5.45
C PHE A 176 1.38 -5.14 -3.92
N PHE A 177 0.22 -5.33 -3.29
CA PHE A 177 0.26 -5.34 -1.82
C PHE A 177 0.94 -6.63 -1.31
N PRO A 178 2.03 -6.54 -0.53
CA PRO A 178 2.91 -7.67 -0.21
C PRO A 178 2.39 -8.54 0.95
N VAL A 179 1.07 -8.79 1.02
CA VAL A 179 0.45 -9.57 2.12
C VAL A 179 1.06 -10.96 2.25
N TYR A 180 1.37 -11.62 1.12
CA TYR A 180 1.92 -12.97 1.13
C TYR A 180 3.35 -13.03 1.67
N TYR A 181 4.18 -12.02 1.39
CA TYR A 181 5.54 -11.96 1.93
C TYR A 181 5.53 -11.95 3.46
N PHE A 182 4.61 -11.20 4.06
CA PHE A 182 4.46 -11.18 5.50
C PHE A 182 3.91 -12.51 6.03
N VAL A 183 2.76 -12.92 5.51
CA VAL A 183 2.03 -14.09 6.03
C VAL A 183 2.84 -15.38 5.90
N VAL A 184 3.42 -15.64 4.73
CA VAL A 184 4.20 -16.87 4.49
C VAL A 184 5.46 -16.89 5.35
N THR A 185 6.22 -15.77 5.40
CA THR A 185 7.44 -15.69 6.18
C THR A 185 7.17 -15.90 7.68
N CYS A 186 6.14 -15.22 8.23
CA CYS A 186 5.77 -15.38 9.63
C CYS A 186 5.21 -16.77 9.95
N ALA A 187 4.40 -17.35 9.05
CA ALA A 187 3.85 -18.69 9.23
C ALA A 187 4.95 -19.76 9.26
N VAL A 188 5.91 -19.69 8.34
CA VAL A 188 7.07 -20.60 8.31
C VAL A 188 7.87 -20.48 9.60
N GLY A 189 8.22 -19.27 10.05
CA GLY A 189 8.95 -19.05 11.29
C GLY A 189 8.21 -19.56 12.52
N THR A 190 6.90 -19.34 12.58
CA THR A 190 6.05 -19.84 13.69
C THR A 190 5.99 -21.37 13.74
N VAL A 191 5.86 -22.03 12.58
CA VAL A 191 5.84 -23.50 12.49
C VAL A 191 7.19 -24.07 12.89
N LEU A 192 8.29 -23.51 12.38
CA LEU A 192 9.65 -23.96 12.73
C LEU A 192 9.93 -23.81 14.24
N GLN A 193 9.56 -22.67 14.84
CA GLN A 193 9.70 -22.48 16.30
C GLN A 193 8.79 -23.42 17.11
N GLY A 194 7.63 -23.76 16.56
CA GLY A 194 6.72 -24.74 17.17
C GLY A 194 7.28 -26.17 17.15
N ALA A 195 7.91 -26.54 16.04
CA ALA A 195 8.49 -27.87 15.82
C ALA A 195 9.83 -28.09 16.55
N PHE A 196 10.67 -27.05 16.65
CA PHE A 196 12.00 -27.12 17.24
C PHE A 196 12.08 -26.25 18.49
N TYR A 197 11.89 -26.86 19.66
CA TYR A 197 11.99 -26.16 20.94
C TYR A 197 13.43 -25.61 21.17
N GLY A 198 13.50 -24.36 21.60
CA GLY A 198 14.79 -23.71 21.88
C GLY A 198 15.41 -22.96 20.72
N MET A 199 14.70 -22.81 19.59
CA MET A 199 15.11 -21.98 18.45
C MET A 199 14.22 -20.73 18.35
N ALA A 200 14.84 -19.54 18.16
CA ALA A 200 14.14 -18.24 18.10
C ALA A 200 13.86 -17.81 16.65
N PHE A 201 13.16 -18.66 15.88
CA PHE A 201 12.84 -18.34 14.49
C PHE A 201 11.64 -17.42 14.31
N GLY A 202 10.73 -17.36 15.27
CA GLY A 202 9.47 -16.61 15.16
C GLY A 202 9.72 -15.12 14.95
N TRP A 203 10.40 -14.47 15.86
CA TRP A 203 10.64 -13.03 15.77
C TRP A 203 11.68 -12.64 14.71
N LEU A 204 12.64 -13.50 14.40
CA LEU A 204 13.51 -13.28 13.25
C LEU A 204 12.71 -13.30 11.94
N SER A 205 11.77 -14.22 11.78
CA SER A 205 10.90 -14.27 10.59
C SER A 205 10.00 -13.05 10.47
N VAL A 206 9.46 -12.53 11.59
CA VAL A 206 8.71 -11.28 11.63
C VAL A 206 9.57 -10.09 11.20
N ALA A 207 10.82 -10.01 11.68
CA ALA A 207 11.76 -8.97 11.26
C ALA A 207 12.05 -9.01 9.76
N ILE A 208 12.33 -10.21 9.23
CA ILE A 208 12.51 -10.42 7.77
C ILE A 208 11.25 -10.05 6.99
N ALA A 209 10.07 -10.45 7.48
CA ALA A 209 8.81 -10.10 6.85
C ALA A 209 8.60 -8.59 6.76
N PHE A 210 8.93 -7.82 7.80
CA PHE A 210 8.87 -6.36 7.75
C PHE A 210 9.86 -5.76 6.75
N VAL A 211 11.07 -6.30 6.63
CA VAL A 211 12.04 -5.86 5.61
C VAL A 211 11.47 -6.08 4.21
N LEU A 212 10.91 -7.26 3.95
CA LEU A 212 10.31 -7.57 2.65
C LEU A 212 9.12 -6.66 2.34
N VAL A 213 8.22 -6.44 3.30
CA VAL A 213 7.06 -5.52 3.15
C VAL A 213 7.53 -4.08 2.90
N ASP A 214 8.51 -3.60 3.64
CA ASP A 214 9.05 -2.25 3.48
C ASP A 214 9.71 -2.06 2.12
N SER A 215 10.56 -3.00 1.71
CA SER A 215 11.23 -3.01 0.40
C SER A 215 10.21 -2.95 -0.75
N GLN A 216 9.19 -3.82 -0.71
CA GLN A 216 8.13 -3.83 -1.72
C GLN A 216 7.32 -2.52 -1.70
N THR A 217 6.97 -2.02 -0.52
CA THR A 217 6.20 -0.78 -0.39
C THR A 217 6.99 0.44 -0.91
N ARG A 218 8.31 0.49 -0.69
CA ARG A 218 9.18 1.55 -1.24
C ARG A 218 9.36 1.45 -2.74
N SER A 219 9.49 0.23 -3.27
CA SER A 219 9.52 0.00 -4.71
C SER A 219 8.27 0.55 -5.38
N LEU A 220 7.09 0.37 -4.76
CA LEU A 220 5.82 0.89 -5.25
C LEU A 220 5.71 2.42 -5.24
N ARG A 221 6.35 3.10 -4.28
CA ARG A 221 6.40 4.57 -4.27
C ARG A 221 7.14 5.13 -5.47
N GLY A 222 8.13 4.40 -6.00
CA GLY A 222 8.79 4.76 -7.25
C GLY A 222 7.90 4.67 -8.49
N TYR A 223 6.70 4.09 -8.35
CA TYR A 223 5.71 3.99 -9.43
C TYR A 223 4.62 5.06 -9.39
N THR A 224 4.52 5.86 -8.31
CA THR A 224 3.53 6.95 -8.21
C THR A 224 4.19 8.30 -8.46
N ASP A 225 3.50 9.17 -9.20
CA ASP A 225 3.84 10.58 -9.33
C ASP A 225 3.31 11.35 -8.11
N GLU A 226 4.20 12.02 -7.39
CA GLU A 226 3.86 12.67 -6.11
C GLU A 226 2.93 13.88 -6.31
N LEU A 227 2.98 14.54 -7.46
CA LEU A 227 2.20 15.74 -7.72
C LEU A 227 0.75 15.39 -8.07
N SER A 228 0.55 14.49 -9.04
CA SER A 228 -0.79 14.11 -9.49
C SER A 228 -1.45 13.03 -8.63
N GLY A 229 -0.67 12.28 -7.82
CA GLY A 229 -1.13 11.10 -7.09
C GLY A 229 -1.45 9.88 -7.98
N LEU A 230 -1.26 10.00 -9.30
CA LEU A 230 -1.42 8.91 -10.26
C LEU A 230 -0.17 8.03 -10.33
N PHE A 231 -0.23 6.94 -11.10
CA PHE A 231 0.97 6.20 -11.43
C PHE A 231 1.88 7.04 -12.35
N GLY A 232 3.21 6.84 -12.23
CA GLY A 232 4.20 7.48 -13.06
C GLY A 232 4.66 6.61 -14.23
N ARG A 233 5.52 7.15 -15.08
CA ARG A 233 6.07 6.49 -16.29
C ARG A 233 6.69 5.12 -16.02
N LYS A 234 7.32 4.90 -14.87
CA LYS A 234 7.89 3.59 -14.50
C LYS A 234 6.80 2.51 -14.39
N TYR A 235 5.63 2.87 -13.87
CA TYR A 235 4.50 1.95 -13.80
C TYR A 235 3.91 1.64 -15.17
N MET A 236 3.83 2.64 -16.03
CA MET A 236 3.45 2.45 -17.43
C MET A 236 4.32 1.38 -18.09
N ASN A 237 5.64 1.54 -18.02
CA ASN A 237 6.59 0.58 -18.61
C ASN A 237 6.35 -0.83 -18.05
N TYR A 238 6.20 -0.98 -16.74
CA TYR A 238 5.88 -2.26 -16.11
C TYR A 238 4.57 -2.88 -16.66
N CYS A 239 3.50 -2.09 -16.82
CA CYS A 239 2.24 -2.57 -17.38
C CYS A 239 2.42 -3.02 -18.84
N LEU A 240 3.12 -2.23 -19.64
CA LEU A 240 3.36 -2.50 -21.06
C LEU A 240 4.24 -3.74 -21.26
N ASP A 241 5.31 -3.90 -20.47
CA ASP A 241 6.17 -5.10 -20.48
C ASP A 241 5.34 -6.35 -20.16
N ARG A 242 4.44 -6.24 -19.18
CA ARG A 242 3.57 -7.34 -18.79
C ARG A 242 2.53 -7.68 -19.88
N ILE A 243 1.89 -6.67 -20.48
CA ILE A 243 0.96 -6.83 -21.61
C ILE A 243 1.67 -7.55 -22.76
N HIS A 244 2.90 -7.13 -23.07
CA HIS A 244 3.71 -7.74 -24.11
C HIS A 244 4.08 -9.20 -23.77
N ALA A 245 4.58 -9.45 -22.56
CA ALA A 245 5.01 -10.78 -22.12
C ALA A 245 3.85 -11.80 -22.07
N THR A 246 2.66 -11.36 -21.69
CA THR A 246 1.46 -12.22 -21.60
C THR A 246 0.63 -12.25 -22.88
N GLN A 247 0.97 -11.43 -23.88
CA GLN A 247 0.16 -11.20 -25.09
C GLN A 247 -1.30 -10.96 -24.73
N GLU A 248 -1.52 -10.09 -23.73
CA GLU A 248 -2.83 -9.79 -23.17
C GLU A 248 -3.73 -9.20 -24.27
N LYS A 249 -4.96 -9.71 -24.36
CA LYS A 249 -5.97 -9.23 -25.32
C LYS A 249 -6.88 -8.22 -24.62
N ASP A 250 -7.62 -7.45 -25.46
CA ASP A 250 -8.61 -6.48 -24.98
C ASP A 250 -8.01 -5.42 -24.04
N VAL A 251 -6.84 -4.92 -24.44
CA VAL A 251 -6.19 -3.76 -23.82
C VAL A 251 -6.46 -2.53 -24.68
N TYR A 252 -6.92 -1.46 -24.05
CA TYR A 252 -7.16 -0.18 -24.67
C TYR A 252 -6.33 0.91 -23.99
N GLY A 253 -5.90 1.88 -24.76
CA GLY A 253 -5.17 3.05 -24.28
C GLY A 253 -5.89 4.35 -24.63
N ILE A 254 -5.80 5.32 -23.74
CA ILE A 254 -6.16 6.70 -23.97
C ILE A 254 -4.95 7.53 -23.63
N MET A 255 -4.31 8.15 -24.61
CA MET A 255 -3.23 9.10 -24.39
C MET A 255 -3.81 10.52 -24.39
N MET A 256 -3.37 11.36 -23.49
CA MET A 256 -3.95 12.66 -23.22
C MET A 256 -2.85 13.69 -22.99
N ASP A 257 -3.01 14.88 -23.56
CA ASP A 257 -2.13 16.04 -23.37
C ASP A 257 -3.00 17.24 -22.98
N VAL A 258 -2.59 18.00 -21.98
CA VAL A 258 -3.34 19.15 -21.47
C VAL A 258 -3.18 20.32 -22.43
N ASN A 259 -4.25 20.75 -23.04
CA ASN A 259 -4.21 21.89 -23.96
C ASN A 259 -3.82 23.18 -23.24
N CYS A 260 -2.94 23.94 -23.85
CA CYS A 260 -2.48 25.25 -23.34
C CYS A 260 -1.88 25.22 -21.93
N PHE A 261 -1.32 24.10 -21.47
CA PHE A 261 -0.73 23.99 -20.12
C PHE A 261 0.38 25.03 -19.85
N LYS A 262 1.18 25.33 -20.88
CA LYS A 262 2.16 26.39 -20.77
C LYS A 262 1.51 27.76 -20.49
N GLU A 263 0.39 28.06 -21.13
CA GLU A 263 -0.35 29.31 -20.89
C GLU A 263 -0.93 29.39 -19.47
N ILE A 264 -1.37 28.24 -18.91
CA ILE A 264 -1.77 28.16 -17.51
C ILE A 264 -0.58 28.57 -16.61
N ASN A 265 0.60 27.99 -16.84
CA ASN A 265 1.81 28.33 -16.08
C ASN A 265 2.22 29.80 -16.26
N ASP A 266 2.21 30.31 -17.50
CA ASP A 266 2.66 31.68 -17.81
C ASP A 266 1.68 32.73 -17.27
N THR A 267 0.37 32.44 -17.24
CA THR A 267 -0.69 33.38 -16.83
C THR A 267 -0.94 33.34 -15.32
N TYR A 268 -1.00 32.14 -14.73
CA TYR A 268 -1.40 31.95 -13.33
C TYR A 268 -0.25 31.56 -12.42
N GLY A 269 0.94 31.30 -12.97
CA GLY A 269 2.13 30.86 -12.24
C GLY A 269 2.21 29.34 -12.04
N HIS A 270 3.44 28.85 -11.79
CA HIS A 270 3.71 27.40 -11.64
C HIS A 270 2.91 26.72 -10.51
N ALA A 271 2.59 27.46 -9.44
CA ALA A 271 1.77 26.90 -8.34
C ALA A 271 0.35 26.52 -8.81
N GLU A 272 -0.26 27.32 -9.69
CA GLU A 272 -1.56 27.00 -10.29
C GLU A 272 -1.43 25.91 -11.36
N GLY A 273 -0.31 25.84 -12.08
CA GLY A 273 0.01 24.71 -12.95
C GLY A 273 0.12 23.38 -12.18
N ASP A 274 0.78 23.40 -11.03
CA ASP A 274 0.84 22.23 -10.13
C ASP A 274 -0.54 21.85 -9.61
N ARG A 275 -1.38 22.83 -9.27
CA ARG A 275 -2.77 22.59 -8.89
C ARG A 275 -3.59 21.99 -10.05
N ALA A 276 -3.38 22.45 -11.27
CA ALA A 276 -4.02 21.86 -12.46
C ALA A 276 -3.67 20.37 -12.60
N ILE A 277 -2.41 19.99 -12.41
CA ILE A 277 -1.98 18.59 -12.42
C ILE A 277 -2.64 17.78 -11.29
N GLN A 278 -2.79 18.34 -10.10
CA GLN A 278 -3.48 17.68 -8.98
C GLN A 278 -4.96 17.46 -9.29
N GLU A 279 -5.66 18.45 -9.83
CA GLU A 279 -7.07 18.33 -10.22
C GLU A 279 -7.27 17.31 -11.35
N ILE A 280 -6.36 17.27 -12.33
CA ILE A 280 -6.36 16.22 -13.36
C ILE A 280 -6.21 14.84 -12.73
N GLY A 281 -5.32 14.71 -11.75
CA GLY A 281 -5.15 13.48 -10.97
C GLY A 281 -6.46 13.04 -10.31
N HIS A 282 -7.20 13.94 -9.69
CA HIS A 282 -8.51 13.67 -9.08
C HIS A 282 -9.57 13.31 -10.12
N ILE A 283 -9.62 14.05 -11.23
CA ILE A 283 -10.57 13.80 -12.35
C ILE A 283 -10.37 12.40 -12.90
N LEU A 284 -9.12 12.06 -13.28
CA LEU A 284 -8.80 10.76 -13.86
C LEU A 284 -9.05 9.62 -12.88
N SER A 285 -8.56 9.73 -11.63
CA SER A 285 -8.79 8.69 -10.61
C SER A 285 -10.28 8.42 -10.37
N GLY A 286 -11.11 9.46 -10.43
CA GLY A 286 -12.55 9.32 -10.22
C GLY A 286 -13.34 8.84 -11.43
N ALA A 287 -12.77 8.89 -12.65
CA ALA A 287 -13.42 8.45 -13.89
C ALA A 287 -13.18 6.96 -14.19
N LEU A 288 -12.18 6.34 -13.56
CA LEU A 288 -11.72 5.00 -13.91
C LEU A 288 -12.63 3.88 -13.41
N ALA A 289 -12.79 2.86 -14.25
CA ALA A 289 -13.29 1.56 -13.83
C ALA A 289 -12.22 0.73 -13.12
N ALA A 290 -12.63 -0.35 -12.46
CA ALA A 290 -11.78 -1.19 -11.63
C ALA A 290 -10.56 -1.82 -12.34
N ASN A 291 -10.67 -2.06 -13.63
CA ASN A 291 -9.65 -2.65 -14.49
C ASN A 291 -8.85 -1.63 -15.29
N SER A 292 -8.92 -0.36 -14.91
CA SER A 292 -8.25 0.76 -15.57
C SER A 292 -7.26 1.43 -14.63
N VAL A 293 -6.18 1.98 -15.18
CA VAL A 293 -5.17 2.73 -14.43
C VAL A 293 -4.87 4.04 -15.14
N ALA A 294 -4.77 5.13 -14.37
CA ALA A 294 -4.31 6.41 -14.86
C ALA A 294 -2.84 6.63 -14.50
N ILE A 295 -2.11 7.18 -15.44
CA ILE A 295 -0.66 7.33 -15.41
C ILE A 295 -0.32 8.75 -15.86
N ARG A 296 0.57 9.43 -15.13
CA ARG A 296 1.23 10.64 -15.61
C ARG A 296 2.54 10.24 -16.28
N MET A 297 2.68 10.51 -17.57
CA MET A 297 3.85 10.12 -18.33
C MET A 297 4.99 11.11 -18.15
N SER A 298 4.70 12.40 -18.33
CA SER A 298 5.61 13.52 -18.10
C SER A 298 4.82 14.83 -18.09
N GLY A 299 5.34 15.89 -17.47
CA GLY A 299 4.76 17.23 -17.55
C GLY A 299 3.24 17.28 -17.52
N ASP A 300 2.65 17.52 -18.66
CA ASP A 300 1.22 17.64 -18.95
C ASP A 300 0.64 16.45 -19.74
N GLU A 301 1.42 15.36 -19.89
CA GLU A 301 1.02 14.15 -20.61
C GLU A 301 0.52 13.07 -19.66
N PHE A 302 -0.64 12.49 -19.97
CA PHE A 302 -1.28 11.45 -19.20
C PHE A 302 -1.67 10.26 -20.09
N MET A 303 -1.82 9.09 -19.48
CA MET A 303 -2.28 7.89 -20.15
C MET A 303 -3.27 7.13 -19.26
N VAL A 304 -4.33 6.61 -19.85
CA VAL A 304 -5.20 5.62 -19.22
C VAL A 304 -5.02 4.29 -19.94
N LEU A 305 -4.74 3.23 -19.20
CA LEU A 305 -4.73 1.86 -19.69
C LEU A 305 -5.92 1.11 -19.12
N ILE A 306 -6.72 0.50 -19.99
CA ILE A 306 -7.88 -0.33 -19.66
C ILE A 306 -7.51 -1.76 -20.04
N ARG A 307 -7.49 -2.67 -19.06
CA ARG A 307 -7.14 -4.08 -19.26
C ARG A 307 -8.39 -4.93 -19.17
N HIS A 308 -8.47 -6.00 -19.99
CA HIS A 308 -9.68 -6.82 -20.10
C HIS A 308 -10.92 -5.97 -20.35
N GLY A 309 -10.77 -4.96 -21.22
CA GLY A 309 -11.79 -3.97 -21.54
C GLY A 309 -12.64 -4.35 -22.75
N SER A 310 -13.57 -3.48 -23.08
CA SER A 310 -14.37 -3.49 -24.30
C SER A 310 -14.43 -2.08 -24.88
N GLU A 311 -14.83 -1.93 -26.13
CA GLU A 311 -15.08 -0.61 -26.74
C GLU A 311 -16.10 0.19 -25.93
N GLU A 312 -17.17 -0.49 -25.45
CA GLU A 312 -18.16 0.15 -24.58
C GLU A 312 -17.55 0.71 -23.28
N LEU A 313 -16.61 -0.02 -22.66
CA LEU A 313 -15.93 0.44 -21.46
C LEU A 313 -14.99 1.60 -21.76
N LEU A 314 -14.34 1.57 -22.92
CA LEU A 314 -13.50 2.66 -23.40
C LEU A 314 -14.34 3.94 -23.57
N ASP A 315 -15.47 3.87 -24.29
CA ASP A 315 -16.37 5.00 -24.53
C ASP A 315 -16.96 5.55 -23.22
N LYS A 316 -17.34 4.66 -22.30
CA LYS A 316 -17.80 5.07 -20.96
C LYS A 316 -16.70 5.81 -20.19
N THR A 317 -15.45 5.37 -20.31
CA THR A 317 -14.32 6.00 -19.63
C THR A 317 -14.02 7.37 -20.22
N CYS A 318 -14.00 7.51 -21.55
CA CYS A 318 -13.84 8.80 -22.22
C CYS A 318 -14.95 9.77 -21.80
N THR A 319 -16.22 9.36 -21.92
CA THR A 319 -17.37 10.18 -21.51
C THR A 319 -17.31 10.58 -20.03
N ALA A 320 -16.85 9.67 -19.16
CA ALA A 320 -16.71 9.97 -17.72
C ALA A 320 -15.62 11.01 -17.46
N ILE A 321 -14.50 10.96 -18.19
CA ILE A 321 -13.43 11.95 -18.12
C ILE A 321 -13.95 13.31 -18.60
N GLU A 322 -14.54 13.37 -19.77
CA GLU A 322 -15.09 14.61 -20.36
C GLU A 322 -16.10 15.28 -19.42
N ARG A 323 -17.06 14.51 -18.89
CA ARG A 323 -18.06 15.02 -17.95
C ARG A 323 -17.43 15.61 -16.68
N ARG A 324 -16.38 14.98 -16.16
CA ARG A 324 -15.68 15.48 -14.96
C ARG A 324 -14.86 16.74 -15.25
N VAL A 325 -14.24 16.82 -16.42
CA VAL A 325 -13.57 18.02 -16.89
C VAL A 325 -14.57 19.18 -17.04
N GLN A 326 -15.69 18.92 -17.69
CA GLN A 326 -16.75 19.90 -17.84
C GLN A 326 -17.27 20.38 -16.48
N HIS A 327 -17.55 19.44 -15.56
CA HIS A 327 -17.99 19.78 -14.21
C HIS A 327 -16.97 20.64 -13.45
N TYR A 328 -15.68 20.31 -13.55
CA TYR A 328 -14.61 21.16 -12.99
C TYR A 328 -14.65 22.56 -13.56
N ASN A 329 -14.71 22.69 -14.88
CA ASN A 329 -14.74 23.96 -15.58
C ASN A 329 -15.97 24.82 -15.23
N GLU A 330 -17.14 24.20 -15.01
CA GLU A 330 -18.39 24.87 -14.60
C GLU A 330 -18.36 25.31 -13.13
N THR A 331 -17.67 24.58 -12.27
CA THR A 331 -17.65 24.84 -10.81
C THR A 331 -16.43 25.62 -10.35
N ALA A 332 -15.44 25.80 -11.22
CA ALA A 332 -14.24 26.56 -10.91
C ALA A 332 -14.56 28.03 -10.60
N PRO A 333 -13.90 28.67 -9.61
CA PRO A 333 -14.10 30.08 -9.33
C PRO A 333 -13.87 30.97 -10.56
N ALA A 334 -14.58 32.08 -10.65
CA ALA A 334 -14.39 33.04 -11.74
C ALA A 334 -12.92 33.50 -11.82
N GLY A 335 -12.34 33.45 -13.00
CA GLY A 335 -10.92 33.79 -13.22
C GLY A 335 -9.94 32.63 -13.01
N SER A 336 -10.41 31.41 -12.71
CA SER A 336 -9.59 30.21 -12.68
C SER A 336 -9.26 29.72 -14.11
N PHE A 337 -8.20 28.89 -14.23
CA PHE A 337 -7.91 28.23 -15.49
C PHE A 337 -8.98 27.20 -15.85
N GLN A 338 -9.14 26.96 -17.16
CA GLN A 338 -10.00 25.93 -17.70
C GLN A 338 -9.17 24.75 -18.16
N LEU A 339 -9.66 23.53 -17.93
CA LEU A 339 -9.02 22.29 -18.36
C LEU A 339 -9.63 21.79 -19.67
N SER A 340 -8.79 21.40 -20.60
CA SER A 340 -9.17 20.62 -21.78
C SER A 340 -8.01 19.73 -22.20
N PHE A 341 -8.31 18.65 -22.91
CA PHE A 341 -7.33 17.66 -23.35
C PHE A 341 -7.44 17.47 -24.86
N SER A 342 -6.29 17.17 -25.46
CA SER A 342 -6.23 16.48 -26.76
C SER A 342 -5.99 15.00 -26.46
N THR A 343 -6.76 14.11 -27.11
CA THR A 343 -6.81 12.69 -26.78
C THR A 343 -6.50 11.81 -27.97
N GLY A 344 -5.80 10.71 -27.75
CA GLY A 344 -5.57 9.65 -28.74
C GLY A 344 -6.01 8.31 -28.15
N VAL A 345 -6.84 7.59 -28.87
CA VAL A 345 -7.42 6.32 -28.42
C VAL A 345 -7.01 5.19 -29.35
N ALA A 346 -6.52 4.08 -28.83
CA ALA A 346 -6.21 2.89 -29.61
C ALA A 346 -6.46 1.60 -28.83
N LYS A 347 -6.62 0.50 -29.58
CA LYS A 347 -6.65 -0.88 -29.05
C LYS A 347 -5.31 -1.54 -29.30
N TYR A 348 -4.78 -2.24 -28.31
CA TYR A 348 -3.62 -3.11 -28.50
C TYR A 348 -4.03 -4.38 -29.25
N GLU A 349 -3.56 -4.51 -30.48
CA GLU A 349 -3.88 -5.66 -31.36
C GLU A 349 -2.93 -6.84 -31.19
N GLY A 350 -2.07 -6.81 -30.16
CA GLY A 350 -1.00 -7.78 -29.96
C GLY A 350 0.31 -7.37 -30.65
N GLY A 351 1.37 -8.13 -30.39
CA GLY A 351 2.70 -7.87 -30.98
C GLY A 351 3.46 -6.74 -30.31
N SER A 352 3.84 -5.70 -31.04
CA SER A 352 4.70 -4.62 -30.52
C SER A 352 3.91 -3.56 -29.75
N VAL A 353 4.33 -3.36 -28.52
CA VAL A 353 3.82 -2.28 -27.64
C VAL A 353 4.21 -0.91 -28.17
N GLU A 354 5.38 -0.82 -28.83
CA GLU A 354 5.85 0.44 -29.44
C GLU A 354 4.90 0.92 -30.53
N LYS A 355 4.38 0.01 -31.37
CA LYS A 355 3.38 0.36 -32.39
C LYS A 355 2.09 0.90 -31.76
N PHE A 356 1.64 0.27 -30.67
CA PHE A 356 0.46 0.73 -29.92
C PHE A 356 0.67 2.15 -29.36
N LEU A 357 1.83 2.42 -28.77
CA LEU A 357 2.15 3.75 -28.25
C LEU A 357 2.24 4.79 -29.37
N VAL A 358 2.86 4.44 -30.51
CA VAL A 358 2.97 5.33 -31.68
C VAL A 358 1.58 5.67 -32.24
N GLU A 359 0.66 4.71 -32.29
CA GLU A 359 -0.70 4.94 -32.75
C GLU A 359 -1.46 5.89 -31.82
N LEU A 360 -1.35 5.70 -30.50
CA LEU A 360 -1.92 6.58 -29.49
C LEU A 360 -1.42 8.01 -29.65
N ASP A 361 -0.11 8.18 -29.75
CA ASP A 361 0.56 9.49 -29.91
C ASP A 361 0.12 10.20 -31.21
N GLN A 362 0.10 9.49 -32.33
CA GLN A 362 -0.34 10.05 -33.62
C GLN A 362 -1.77 10.56 -33.58
N ARG A 363 -2.70 9.83 -32.95
CA ARG A 363 -4.09 10.23 -32.82
C ARG A 363 -4.24 11.43 -31.89
N MET A 364 -3.56 11.43 -30.76
CA MET A 364 -3.55 12.57 -29.83
C MET A 364 -2.97 13.82 -30.48
N TYR A 365 -1.87 13.69 -31.21
CA TYR A 365 -1.24 14.83 -31.91
C TYR A 365 -2.10 15.37 -33.04
N ALA A 366 -2.89 14.53 -33.73
CA ALA A 366 -3.86 14.98 -34.74
C ALA A 366 -4.94 15.83 -34.10
N GLU A 367 -5.49 15.44 -32.96
CA GLU A 367 -6.49 16.22 -32.22
C GLU A 367 -5.88 17.54 -31.70
N LYS A 368 -4.67 17.49 -31.17
CA LYS A 368 -3.94 18.69 -30.69
C LYS A 368 -3.76 19.73 -31.81
N ARG A 369 -3.41 19.28 -33.02
CA ARG A 369 -3.32 20.18 -34.18
C ARG A 369 -4.66 20.77 -34.56
N ALA A 370 -5.73 19.96 -34.53
CA ALA A 370 -7.08 20.45 -34.83
C ALA A 370 -7.54 21.50 -33.82
N PHE A 371 -7.25 21.27 -32.52
CA PHE A 371 -7.54 22.23 -31.44
C PHE A 371 -6.83 23.56 -31.67
N HIS A 372 -5.52 23.56 -31.97
CA HIS A 372 -4.79 24.80 -32.24
C HIS A 372 -5.28 25.52 -33.50
N ALA A 373 -5.55 24.80 -34.58
CA ALA A 373 -6.09 25.39 -35.82
C ALA A 373 -7.44 26.04 -35.60
N ALA A 374 -8.34 25.43 -34.83
CA ALA A 374 -9.62 26.00 -34.48
C ALA A 374 -9.49 27.29 -33.66
N ARG A 375 -8.55 27.30 -32.70
CA ARG A 375 -8.28 28.46 -31.86
C ARG A 375 -7.67 29.63 -32.65
N ASP A 376 -6.67 29.35 -33.46
CA ASP A 376 -6.00 30.36 -34.26
C ASP A 376 -6.92 30.92 -35.36
N GLY A 377 -7.84 30.10 -35.88
CA GLY A 377 -8.90 30.54 -36.83
C GLY A 377 -9.93 31.48 -36.22
N HIS A 378 -10.13 31.46 -34.90
CA HIS A 378 -10.99 32.41 -34.19
C HIS A 378 -10.25 33.68 -33.71
N ALA A 379 -8.93 33.69 -33.78
CA ALA A 379 -8.06 34.82 -33.38
C ALA A 379 -7.66 35.75 -34.55
N ALA A 380 -8.27 35.59 -35.74
CA ALA A 380 -8.02 36.52 -36.87
C ALA A 380 -8.61 37.90 -36.51
N PRO A 381 -7.82 39.00 -36.49
CA PRO A 381 -8.27 40.28 -36.02
C PRO A 381 -9.24 40.89 -37.02
N GLU A 382 -10.33 41.47 -36.52
CA GLU A 382 -11.00 42.58 -37.19
C GLU A 382 -9.93 43.68 -37.49
N GLN A 383 -9.39 43.67 -38.69
CA GLN A 383 -8.64 44.83 -39.17
C GLN A 383 -9.62 45.97 -39.32
N GLY A 384 -9.69 46.78 -38.28
CA GLY A 384 -10.42 48.01 -38.27
C GLY A 384 -10.00 48.90 -39.46
N ASN A 385 -11.00 49.35 -40.18
CA ASN A 385 -10.96 50.43 -41.13
C ASN A 385 -10.10 51.60 -40.63
N ALA A 386 -9.05 51.88 -41.33
CA ALA A 386 -8.38 53.18 -41.28
C ALA A 386 -9.27 54.17 -41.99
N PRO A 387 -9.65 55.32 -41.43
CA PRO A 387 -10.25 56.42 -42.19
C PRO A 387 -9.17 57.08 -43.03
N SER A 388 -9.44 57.10 -44.33
CA SER A 388 -8.82 58.04 -45.25
C SER A 388 -9.11 59.48 -44.79
N ILE A 389 -8.10 60.28 -44.53
CA ILE A 389 -7.82 61.62 -45.10
C ILE A 389 -6.44 62.03 -44.69
#